data_8a71136f4eeb87a55c3d2a349aa9e977
#
_entry.id   8a71136f4eeb87a55c3d2a349aa9e977
#
_cell.length_a   1.000
_cell.length_b   1.000
_cell.length_c   1.000
_cell.angle_alpha   90.00
_cell.angle_beta   90.00
_cell.angle_gamma   90.00
#
_symmetry.space_group_name_H-M   'P 1'
#
loop_
_entity.id
_entity.type
_entity.pdbx_description
1 polymer ?
#
loop_
_entity_poly.entity_id
_entity_poly.type
_entity_poly.pdbx_seq_one_letter_code
_entity_poly.pdbx_strand_id
1 'polypeptide(L)'
;MGEIVDVIAREILDSRGNPTVEVDVYLESGAVGRAAVPSGASTGKREALELRDGGKRFLGKGVLKAVKNIFEQIAPRVRGIESTEQVFIDSLMIELDGTENKKKLGANAILGVSLAVCKASAVESGQPLYRYIGGLNAKVLPVPMMNILNGGAHADNNLDIQEFMIMPAGMADFSSALQAGTEVFHTLKKILKSKGLNTAVGDEGGFAPNLKSNEEAINLIIQAIREAGYTPGKDIFLALDVAASEFYDKGHYAFEGRKVSHDHLIDYYGSIISKYPVLSIEDGLAEGDWEGWGTMTAKLGKKVQLVGDDIFVTNTKIFEKGIEKKVANSILIKLNQIGTLTETLDAIEMARTAGYTAVISHRSGETEDTTIADLAVACNTGFIKTGSLARSERVAKYNRLLVIEEELAESAVYRGRKGLYNLR
;
A
#
# COMPACT_ATOMS: atom_id res chain seq x y z
N MET A 1 30.82 -12.02 -2.17
CA MET A 1 29.55 -11.61 -1.58
C MET A 1 29.06 -12.80 -0.77
N GLY A 2 28.19 -12.63 0.20
CA GLY A 2 28.00 -13.65 1.23
C GLY A 2 26.93 -14.69 0.89
N GLU A 3 27.29 -15.96 1.06
CA GLU A 3 26.32 -17.05 1.05
C GLU A 3 25.39 -16.98 2.27
N ILE A 4 24.16 -17.41 2.13
CA ILE A 4 23.19 -17.54 3.22
C ILE A 4 23.63 -18.68 4.12
N VAL A 5 24.00 -18.39 5.38
CA VAL A 5 24.41 -19.41 6.36
C VAL A 5 23.26 -19.84 7.26
N ASP A 6 22.34 -18.93 7.58
CA ASP A 6 21.17 -19.28 8.40
C ASP A 6 19.95 -18.40 8.10
N VAL A 7 18.77 -18.97 8.40
CA VAL A 7 17.47 -18.28 8.32
C VAL A 7 16.72 -18.57 9.62
N ILE A 8 16.42 -17.52 10.37
CA ILE A 8 15.69 -17.61 11.63
C ILE A 8 14.36 -16.90 11.46
N ALA A 9 13.28 -17.54 11.88
CA ALA A 9 11.94 -16.96 11.82
C ALA A 9 11.28 -16.97 13.19
N ARG A 10 10.42 -15.99 13.44
CA ARG A 10 9.63 -15.88 14.67
C ARG A 10 8.26 -15.32 14.42
N GLU A 11 7.38 -15.58 15.36
CA GLU A 11 6.08 -14.93 15.44
C GLU A 11 6.23 -13.62 16.24
N ILE A 12 5.79 -12.51 15.66
CA ILE A 12 5.68 -11.20 16.32
C ILE A 12 4.24 -10.70 16.25
N LEU A 13 3.93 -9.53 16.81
CA LEU A 13 2.62 -8.92 16.71
C LEU A 13 2.62 -7.76 15.69
N ASP A 14 1.55 -7.68 14.91
CA ASP A 14 1.27 -6.53 14.04
C ASP A 14 0.63 -5.37 14.83
N SER A 15 0.37 -4.24 14.17
CA SER A 15 -0.24 -3.03 14.74
C SER A 15 -1.65 -3.22 15.29
N ARG A 16 -2.30 -4.34 14.97
CA ARG A 16 -3.62 -4.73 15.49
C ARG A 16 -3.53 -5.75 16.61
N GLY A 17 -2.31 -6.13 17.03
CA GLY A 17 -2.07 -7.19 18.03
C GLY A 17 -2.30 -8.60 17.49
N ASN A 18 -2.37 -8.80 16.17
CA ASN A 18 -2.44 -10.13 15.59
C ASN A 18 -1.03 -10.65 15.29
N PRO A 19 -0.79 -11.96 15.42
CA PRO A 19 0.48 -12.56 15.03
C PRO A 19 0.82 -12.34 13.55
N THR A 20 2.10 -12.10 13.29
CA THR A 20 2.70 -12.11 11.95
C THR A 20 4.10 -12.68 11.99
N VAL A 21 4.73 -12.86 10.81
CA VAL A 21 6.05 -13.48 10.65
C VAL A 21 7.12 -12.41 10.57
N GLU A 22 8.21 -12.60 11.33
CA GLU A 22 9.48 -11.89 11.16
C GLU A 22 10.59 -12.89 10.84
N VAL A 23 11.47 -12.54 9.90
CA VAL A 23 12.57 -13.38 9.42
C VAL A 23 13.89 -12.63 9.49
N ASP A 24 14.92 -13.29 10.01
CA ASP A 24 16.32 -12.89 9.90
C ASP A 24 17.07 -13.83 8.95
N VAL A 25 17.80 -13.26 8.00
CA VAL A 25 18.74 -13.99 7.13
C VAL A 25 20.16 -13.56 7.49
N TYR A 26 21.00 -14.54 7.79
CA TYR A 26 22.42 -14.35 8.15
C TYR A 26 23.30 -14.77 6.98
N LEU A 27 24.27 -13.93 6.64
CA LEU A 27 25.29 -14.22 5.63
C LEU A 27 26.61 -14.61 6.25
N GLU A 28 27.47 -15.31 5.48
CA GLU A 28 28.80 -15.75 5.91
C GLU A 28 29.68 -14.58 6.39
N SER A 29 29.53 -13.40 5.81
CA SER A 29 30.21 -12.16 6.20
C SER A 29 29.80 -11.64 7.59
N GLY A 30 28.71 -12.12 8.15
CA GLY A 30 28.07 -11.59 9.35
C GLY A 30 26.99 -10.53 9.06
N ALA A 31 26.75 -10.17 7.81
CA ALA A 31 25.63 -9.29 7.46
C ALA A 31 24.29 -9.98 7.78
N VAL A 32 23.33 -9.19 8.26
CA VAL A 32 22.00 -9.68 8.66
C VAL A 32 20.93 -8.81 8.01
N GLY A 33 19.98 -9.45 7.37
CA GLY A 33 18.76 -8.81 6.90
C GLY A 33 17.55 -9.25 7.70
N ARG A 34 16.75 -8.30 8.17
CA ARG A 34 15.50 -8.56 8.92
C ARG A 34 14.30 -8.00 8.20
N ALA A 35 13.25 -8.79 8.07
CA ALA A 35 11.99 -8.37 7.49
C ALA A 35 10.79 -8.87 8.30
N ALA A 36 9.81 -8.01 8.50
CA ALA A 36 8.54 -8.34 9.11
C ALA A 36 7.40 -8.17 8.09
N VAL A 37 6.52 -9.16 8.03
CA VAL A 37 5.48 -9.23 6.99
C VAL A 37 4.20 -8.54 7.45
N PRO A 38 3.61 -7.62 6.66
CA PRO A 38 2.32 -7.02 6.98
C PRO A 38 1.15 -7.98 6.71
N SER A 39 -0.03 -7.66 7.26
CA SER A 39 -1.24 -8.48 7.18
C SER A 39 -2.47 -7.65 6.83
N GLY A 40 -3.32 -8.08 5.90
CA GLY A 40 -4.56 -7.42 5.55
C GLY A 40 -5.70 -7.65 6.57
N ALA A 41 -6.63 -6.70 6.67
CA ALA A 41 -7.93 -6.90 7.35
C ALA A 41 -8.97 -7.43 6.36
N SER A 42 -9.20 -6.70 5.28
CA SER A 42 -9.87 -7.18 4.08
C SER A 42 -8.84 -7.77 3.14
N THR A 43 -9.17 -8.86 2.48
CA THR A 43 -8.29 -9.52 1.52
C THR A 43 -9.06 -9.79 0.23
N GLY A 44 -8.51 -9.37 -0.89
CA GLY A 44 -9.02 -9.72 -2.20
C GLY A 44 -9.05 -11.25 -2.39
N LYS A 45 -10.11 -11.77 -2.98
CA LYS A 45 -10.30 -13.24 -3.13
C LYS A 45 -9.17 -13.95 -3.86
N ARG A 46 -8.36 -13.21 -4.61
CA ARG A 46 -7.28 -13.72 -5.48
C ARG A 46 -5.89 -13.42 -4.95
N GLU A 47 -5.76 -12.90 -3.72
CA GLU A 47 -4.47 -12.69 -3.07
C GLU A 47 -3.74 -14.01 -2.79
N ALA A 48 -2.41 -13.95 -2.72
CA ALA A 48 -1.61 -15.03 -2.18
C ALA A 48 -1.98 -15.27 -0.71
N LEU A 49 -2.02 -16.54 -0.31
CA LEU A 49 -2.59 -16.95 0.97
C LEU A 49 -1.63 -16.68 2.12
N GLU A 50 -2.04 -15.88 3.07
CA GLU A 50 -1.40 -15.76 4.38
C GLU A 50 -1.72 -17.01 5.22
N LEU A 51 -0.69 -17.82 5.51
CA LEU A 51 -0.88 -19.08 6.25
C LEU A 51 -1.08 -18.81 7.73
N ARG A 52 -2.25 -19.21 8.25
CA ARG A 52 -2.65 -19.14 9.65
C ARG A 52 -2.76 -20.52 10.27
N ASP A 53 -2.52 -20.61 11.59
CA ASP A 53 -2.52 -21.88 12.33
C ASP A 53 -3.92 -22.48 12.45
N GLY A 54 -4.96 -21.63 12.55
CA GLY A 54 -6.28 -22.06 12.98
C GLY A 54 -6.32 -22.43 14.47
N GLY A 55 -7.37 -23.10 14.89
CA GLY A 55 -7.50 -23.56 16.27
C GLY A 55 -7.77 -22.43 17.28
N LYS A 56 -7.34 -22.62 18.55
CA LYS A 56 -7.69 -21.68 19.63
C LYS A 56 -6.63 -20.61 19.92
N ARG A 57 -5.35 -20.90 19.59
CA ARG A 57 -4.24 -20.01 19.87
C ARG A 57 -4.39 -18.72 19.04
N PHE A 58 -4.29 -17.55 19.68
CA PHE A 58 -4.55 -16.24 19.05
C PHE A 58 -5.86 -16.22 18.25
N LEU A 59 -6.91 -16.88 18.76
CA LEU A 59 -8.21 -16.98 18.09
C LEU A 59 -8.13 -17.54 16.65
N GLY A 60 -7.16 -18.44 16.41
CA GLY A 60 -6.90 -19.05 15.12
C GLY A 60 -5.92 -18.27 14.22
N LYS A 61 -5.47 -17.09 14.64
CA LYS A 61 -4.62 -16.21 13.84
C LYS A 61 -3.10 -16.43 13.99
N GLY A 62 -2.66 -17.41 14.80
CA GLY A 62 -1.24 -17.76 14.95
C GLY A 62 -0.56 -18.06 13.61
N VAL A 63 0.77 -17.92 13.53
CA VAL A 63 1.56 -18.13 12.29
C VAL A 63 2.70 -19.14 12.49
N LEU A 64 2.63 -19.99 13.52
CA LEU A 64 3.69 -20.99 13.77
C LEU A 64 3.81 -22.03 12.64
N LYS A 65 2.75 -22.31 11.87
CA LYS A 65 2.84 -23.15 10.66
C LYS A 65 3.75 -22.51 9.60
N ALA A 66 3.60 -21.19 9.38
CA ALA A 66 4.46 -20.46 8.45
C ALA A 66 5.91 -20.44 8.96
N VAL A 67 6.11 -20.16 10.25
CA VAL A 67 7.43 -20.22 10.89
C VAL A 67 8.06 -21.62 10.74
N LYS A 68 7.29 -22.67 10.98
CA LYS A 68 7.75 -24.06 10.78
C LYS A 68 8.14 -24.34 9.34
N ASN A 69 7.36 -23.89 8.38
CA ASN A 69 7.66 -24.03 6.96
C ASN A 69 8.97 -23.34 6.58
N ILE A 70 9.27 -22.19 7.17
CA ILE A 70 10.56 -21.52 6.96
C ILE A 70 11.70 -22.42 7.43
N PHE A 71 11.65 -22.95 8.67
CA PHE A 71 12.73 -23.78 9.22
C PHE A 71 12.89 -25.12 8.51
N GLU A 72 11.79 -25.81 8.21
CA GLU A 72 11.84 -27.20 7.75
C GLU A 72 11.92 -27.33 6.22
N GLN A 73 11.39 -26.34 5.48
CA GLN A 73 11.28 -26.45 4.03
C GLN A 73 12.06 -25.38 3.27
N ILE A 74 12.03 -24.09 3.70
CA ILE A 74 12.69 -23.00 2.97
C ILE A 74 14.18 -22.93 3.35
N ALA A 75 14.51 -22.77 4.63
CA ALA A 75 15.88 -22.57 5.10
C ALA A 75 16.87 -23.63 4.57
N PRO A 76 16.56 -24.94 4.59
CA PRO A 76 17.48 -25.97 4.06
C PRO A 76 17.74 -25.84 2.55
N ARG A 77 16.87 -25.15 1.82
CA ARG A 77 16.99 -24.97 0.37
C ARG A 77 17.73 -23.72 -0.03
N VAL A 78 17.66 -22.65 0.79
CA VAL A 78 18.30 -21.38 0.49
C VAL A 78 19.70 -21.24 1.10
N ARG A 79 20.04 -22.03 2.12
CA ARG A 79 21.41 -22.08 2.68
C ARG A 79 22.44 -22.48 1.63
N GLY A 80 23.59 -21.81 1.62
CA GLY A 80 24.68 -21.98 0.67
C GLY A 80 24.44 -21.26 -0.68
N ILE A 81 23.30 -20.57 -0.86
CA ILE A 81 23.07 -19.76 -2.04
C ILE A 81 23.61 -18.35 -1.80
N GLU A 82 24.22 -17.75 -2.80
CA GLU A 82 24.61 -16.33 -2.81
C GLU A 82 23.39 -15.44 -2.62
N SER A 83 23.42 -14.57 -1.63
CA SER A 83 22.27 -13.73 -1.27
C SER A 83 21.84 -12.74 -2.36
N THR A 84 22.73 -12.44 -3.31
CA THR A 84 22.46 -11.59 -4.48
C THR A 84 21.62 -12.27 -5.54
N GLU A 85 21.46 -13.58 -5.48
CA GLU A 85 20.65 -14.36 -6.44
C GLU A 85 19.14 -14.28 -6.12
N GLN A 86 18.63 -13.07 -5.88
CA GLN A 86 17.26 -12.80 -5.42
C GLN A 86 16.21 -13.50 -6.30
N VAL A 87 16.31 -13.34 -7.62
CA VAL A 87 15.35 -13.92 -8.58
C VAL A 87 15.34 -15.45 -8.50
N PHE A 88 16.52 -16.06 -8.37
CA PHE A 88 16.66 -17.51 -8.22
C PHE A 88 16.05 -17.99 -6.89
N ILE A 89 16.35 -17.29 -5.78
CA ILE A 89 15.84 -17.64 -4.45
C ILE A 89 14.31 -17.53 -4.43
N ASP A 90 13.74 -16.46 -4.97
CA ASP A 90 12.28 -16.27 -5.03
C ASP A 90 11.62 -17.34 -5.91
N SER A 91 12.20 -17.67 -7.07
CA SER A 91 11.73 -18.71 -7.95
C SER A 91 11.79 -20.10 -7.30
N LEU A 92 12.86 -20.39 -6.56
CA LEU A 92 13.02 -21.63 -5.80
C LEU A 92 11.92 -21.79 -4.74
N MET A 93 11.58 -20.71 -4.03
CA MET A 93 10.51 -20.74 -3.02
C MET A 93 9.13 -20.91 -3.65
N ILE A 94 8.87 -20.28 -4.80
CA ILE A 94 7.62 -20.45 -5.57
C ILE A 94 7.48 -21.89 -6.05
N GLU A 95 8.54 -22.48 -6.60
CA GLU A 95 8.56 -23.88 -7.04
C GLU A 95 8.36 -24.86 -5.88
N LEU A 96 8.98 -24.60 -4.74
CA LEU A 96 8.84 -25.39 -3.51
C LEU A 96 7.40 -25.38 -2.97
N ASP A 97 6.70 -24.24 -3.06
CA ASP A 97 5.27 -24.15 -2.76
C ASP A 97 4.45 -24.92 -3.81
N GLY A 98 4.68 -24.68 -5.08
CA GLY A 98 4.05 -25.37 -6.20
C GLY A 98 2.55 -25.13 -6.33
N THR A 99 1.98 -24.12 -5.63
CA THR A 99 0.56 -23.74 -5.73
C THR A 99 0.42 -22.33 -6.26
N GLU A 100 -0.67 -22.04 -6.97
CA GLU A 100 -0.89 -20.74 -7.60
C GLU A 100 -0.92 -19.57 -6.61
N ASN A 101 -1.46 -19.80 -5.41
CA ASN A 101 -1.66 -18.77 -4.38
C ASN A 101 -0.78 -18.97 -3.14
N LYS A 102 0.32 -19.72 -3.25
CA LYS A 102 1.28 -19.96 -2.15
C LYS A 102 0.68 -20.57 -0.87
N LYS A 103 -0.38 -21.37 -1.01
CA LYS A 103 -1.12 -21.90 0.15
C LYS A 103 -0.39 -23.02 0.91
N LYS A 104 0.64 -23.64 0.34
CA LYS A 104 1.36 -24.74 0.97
C LYS A 104 2.37 -24.24 1.99
N LEU A 105 3.22 -23.30 1.62
CA LEU A 105 4.21 -22.70 2.50
C LEU A 105 3.66 -21.48 3.25
N GLY A 106 2.79 -20.72 2.60
CA GLY A 106 2.25 -19.44 3.03
C GLY A 106 2.99 -18.27 2.40
N ALA A 107 2.23 -17.33 1.83
CA ALA A 107 2.80 -16.10 1.27
C ALA A 107 3.59 -15.29 2.32
N ASN A 108 3.16 -15.31 3.58
CA ASN A 108 3.88 -14.69 4.69
C ASN A 108 5.24 -15.33 4.98
N ALA A 109 5.37 -16.65 4.86
CA ALA A 109 6.65 -17.34 5.01
C ALA A 109 7.61 -17.00 3.86
N ILE A 110 7.10 -17.06 2.62
CA ILE A 110 7.89 -16.80 1.41
C ILE A 110 8.35 -15.34 1.37
N LEU A 111 7.44 -14.38 1.58
CA LEU A 111 7.76 -12.95 1.57
C LEU A 111 8.76 -12.57 2.67
N GLY A 112 8.60 -13.12 3.88
CA GLY A 112 9.53 -12.86 4.97
C GLY A 112 10.97 -13.20 4.60
N VAL A 113 11.19 -14.37 3.99
CA VAL A 113 12.52 -14.79 3.53
C VAL A 113 12.99 -13.94 2.35
N SER A 114 12.14 -13.71 1.35
CA SER A 114 12.46 -12.90 0.16
C SER A 114 12.98 -11.51 0.54
N LEU A 115 12.27 -10.80 1.42
CA LEU A 115 12.67 -9.45 1.87
C LEU A 115 13.91 -9.48 2.78
N ALA A 116 14.02 -10.48 3.66
CA ALA A 116 15.18 -10.60 4.54
C ALA A 116 16.47 -10.87 3.76
N VAL A 117 16.42 -11.69 2.70
CA VAL A 117 17.55 -11.93 1.77
C VAL A 117 17.95 -10.61 1.09
N CYS A 118 17.01 -9.88 0.53
CA CYS A 118 17.28 -8.59 -0.12
C CYS A 118 17.95 -7.60 0.83
N LYS A 119 17.46 -7.51 2.07
CA LYS A 119 18.04 -6.63 3.10
C LYS A 119 19.44 -7.07 3.52
N ALA A 120 19.68 -8.39 3.67
CA ALA A 120 21.01 -8.92 3.98
C ALA A 120 22.00 -8.55 2.88
N SER A 121 21.62 -8.71 1.62
CA SER A 121 22.44 -8.33 0.45
C SER A 121 22.72 -6.83 0.38
N ALA A 122 21.74 -5.99 0.73
CA ALA A 122 21.93 -4.54 0.81
C ALA A 122 22.98 -4.18 1.90
N VAL A 123 22.87 -4.78 3.09
CA VAL A 123 23.85 -4.61 4.19
C VAL A 123 25.23 -5.10 3.75
N GLU A 124 25.35 -6.28 3.15
CA GLU A 124 26.60 -6.86 2.63
C GLU A 124 27.28 -5.95 1.63
N SER A 125 26.51 -5.33 0.73
CA SER A 125 27.02 -4.40 -0.29
C SER A 125 27.32 -2.99 0.25
N GLY A 126 27.02 -2.71 1.52
CA GLY A 126 27.19 -1.39 2.14
C GLY A 126 26.26 -0.33 1.55
N GLN A 127 25.13 -0.74 0.99
CA GLN A 127 24.17 0.18 0.36
C GLN A 127 22.87 0.28 1.16
N PRO A 128 22.23 1.46 1.23
CA PRO A 128 20.86 1.56 1.72
C PRO A 128 19.91 0.79 0.77
N LEU A 129 18.83 0.22 1.36
CA LEU A 129 17.95 -0.70 0.64
C LEU A 129 17.39 -0.13 -0.66
N TYR A 130 16.94 1.14 -0.64
CA TYR A 130 16.39 1.77 -1.85
C TYR A 130 17.42 1.83 -3.01
N ARG A 131 18.69 2.02 -2.68
CA ARG A 131 19.76 2.09 -3.68
C ARG A 131 20.19 0.71 -4.16
N TYR A 132 20.20 -0.28 -3.26
CA TYR A 132 20.47 -1.67 -3.63
C TYR A 132 19.42 -2.20 -4.62
N ILE A 133 18.13 -1.96 -4.37
CA ILE A 133 17.05 -2.40 -5.27
C ILE A 133 17.01 -1.57 -6.55
N GLY A 134 17.07 -0.25 -6.46
CA GLY A 134 16.79 0.67 -7.58
C GLY A 134 18.00 1.18 -8.33
N GLY A 135 19.21 0.85 -7.86
CA GLY A 135 20.47 1.27 -8.49
C GLY A 135 20.68 2.79 -8.44
N LEU A 136 21.52 3.28 -9.35
CA LEU A 136 21.98 4.68 -9.38
C LEU A 136 20.86 5.70 -9.64
N ASN A 137 19.75 5.28 -10.23
CA ASN A 137 18.66 6.19 -10.59
C ASN A 137 17.52 6.25 -9.54
N ALA A 138 17.65 5.55 -8.42
CA ALA A 138 16.70 5.60 -7.29
C ALA A 138 16.81 6.95 -6.58
N LYS A 139 15.89 7.90 -6.87
CA LYS A 139 15.95 9.28 -6.39
C LYS A 139 14.62 10.02 -6.30
N VAL A 140 13.51 9.39 -6.71
CA VAL A 140 12.19 10.04 -6.69
C VAL A 140 11.50 9.75 -5.37
N LEU A 141 11.35 10.78 -4.53
CA LEU A 141 10.54 10.74 -3.33
C LEU A 141 9.06 10.68 -3.73
N PRO A 142 8.28 9.76 -3.14
CA PRO A 142 6.88 9.60 -3.50
C PRO A 142 6.00 10.71 -2.89
N VAL A 143 4.95 11.09 -3.60
CA VAL A 143 3.83 11.86 -3.01
C VAL A 143 3.10 10.95 -2.02
N PRO A 144 2.99 11.35 -0.75
CA PRO A 144 2.25 10.56 0.23
C PRO A 144 0.74 10.75 0.04
N MET A 145 0.01 9.63 0.01
CA MET A 145 -1.44 9.55 0.06
C MET A 145 -1.83 9.24 1.52
N MET A 146 -2.15 10.29 2.27
CA MET A 146 -2.29 10.22 3.73
C MET A 146 -3.75 10.05 4.13
N ASN A 147 -4.12 8.89 4.66
CA ASN A 147 -5.48 8.62 5.13
C ASN A 147 -5.78 9.38 6.43
N ILE A 148 -6.50 10.51 6.36
CA ILE A 148 -6.78 11.36 7.52
C ILE A 148 -8.20 11.22 8.08
N LEU A 149 -9.12 10.58 7.33
CA LEU A 149 -10.48 10.31 7.78
C LEU A 149 -10.94 8.95 7.21
N ASN A 150 -11.47 8.11 8.08
CA ASN A 150 -11.89 6.74 7.77
C ASN A 150 -13.41 6.60 7.76
N GLY A 151 -13.90 5.72 6.89
CA GLY A 151 -15.26 5.20 6.85
C GLY A 151 -15.26 3.71 6.50
N GLY A 152 -16.35 3.20 5.94
CA GLY A 152 -16.47 1.81 5.48
C GLY A 152 -16.01 0.78 6.52
N ALA A 153 -15.31 -0.24 6.07
CA ALA A 153 -14.78 -1.30 6.93
C ALA A 153 -13.67 -0.84 7.91
N HIS A 154 -13.07 0.35 7.70
CA HIS A 154 -12.00 0.89 8.53
C HIS A 154 -12.50 1.73 9.73
N ALA A 155 -13.83 1.93 9.86
CA ALA A 155 -14.40 2.71 10.95
C ALA A 155 -15.81 2.20 11.31
N ASP A 156 -16.15 2.19 12.60
CA ASP A 156 -17.50 1.96 13.06
C ASP A 156 -18.30 3.28 12.98
N ASN A 157 -18.59 3.70 11.75
CA ASN A 157 -19.37 4.89 11.44
C ASN A 157 -20.27 4.67 10.20
N ASN A 158 -20.95 5.72 9.75
CA ASN A 158 -21.96 5.65 8.70
C ASN A 158 -21.49 6.11 7.31
N LEU A 159 -20.18 6.19 7.06
CA LEU A 159 -19.64 6.53 5.75
C LEU A 159 -19.40 5.27 4.91
N ASP A 160 -19.76 5.31 3.63
CA ASP A 160 -19.52 4.19 2.72
C ASP A 160 -18.10 4.16 2.18
N ILE A 161 -17.53 5.33 1.87
CA ILE A 161 -16.15 5.45 1.38
C ILE A 161 -15.18 5.14 2.52
N GLN A 162 -14.26 4.20 2.29
CA GLN A 162 -13.39 3.65 3.32
C GLN A 162 -12.29 4.60 3.79
N GLU A 163 -11.65 5.33 2.84
CA GLU A 163 -10.57 6.24 3.16
C GLU A 163 -10.69 7.56 2.41
N PHE A 164 -10.53 8.64 3.17
CA PHE A 164 -10.39 9.99 2.62
C PHE A 164 -8.97 10.48 2.88
N MET A 165 -8.21 10.61 1.81
CA MET A 165 -6.79 10.92 1.85
C MET A 165 -6.50 12.33 1.37
N ILE A 166 -5.43 12.92 1.90
CA ILE A 166 -4.80 14.12 1.34
C ILE A 166 -3.52 13.75 0.59
N MET A 167 -3.24 14.50 -0.48
CA MET A 167 -2.04 14.36 -1.31
C MET A 167 -1.38 15.73 -1.42
N PRO A 168 -0.27 16.02 -0.70
CA PRO A 168 0.46 17.29 -0.79
C PRO A 168 1.29 17.38 -2.09
N ALA A 169 0.65 17.16 -3.24
CA ALA A 169 1.30 17.04 -4.55
C ALA A 169 1.74 18.38 -5.16
N GLY A 170 1.44 19.51 -4.51
CA GLY A 170 1.88 20.85 -4.91
C GLY A 170 3.10 21.35 -4.16
N MET A 171 3.65 20.58 -3.22
CA MET A 171 4.80 20.97 -2.41
C MET A 171 6.12 20.83 -3.18
N ALA A 172 7.18 21.49 -2.70
CA ALA A 172 8.47 21.52 -3.36
C ALA A 172 9.28 20.23 -3.18
N ASP A 173 9.19 19.62 -1.99
CA ASP A 173 9.96 18.46 -1.54
C ASP A 173 9.12 17.59 -0.60
N PHE A 174 9.67 16.45 -0.21
CA PHE A 174 8.96 15.50 0.65
C PHE A 174 8.81 16.05 2.09
N SER A 175 9.83 16.70 2.63
CA SER A 175 9.79 17.30 3.96
C SER A 175 8.66 18.31 4.08
N SER A 176 8.52 19.23 3.11
CA SER A 176 7.41 20.19 3.04
C SER A 176 6.05 19.49 2.87
N ALA A 177 6.00 18.39 2.11
CA ALA A 177 4.78 17.61 1.94
C ALA A 177 4.34 16.95 3.26
N LEU A 178 5.28 16.40 4.01
CA LEU A 178 5.02 15.79 5.33
C LEU A 178 4.60 16.85 6.35
N GLN A 179 5.25 18.01 6.37
CA GLN A 179 4.87 19.16 7.21
C GLN A 179 3.42 19.57 6.92
N ALA A 180 3.09 19.83 5.66
CA ALA A 180 1.76 20.26 5.25
C ALA A 180 0.69 19.24 5.64
N GLY A 181 0.94 17.94 5.41
CA GLY A 181 0.05 16.87 5.84
C GLY A 181 -0.19 16.86 7.34
N THR A 182 0.87 17.04 8.14
CA THR A 182 0.80 17.07 9.61
C THR A 182 -0.01 18.25 10.11
N GLU A 183 0.19 19.43 9.55
CA GLU A 183 -0.54 20.65 9.91
C GLU A 183 -2.04 20.51 9.57
N VAL A 184 -2.38 19.94 8.41
CA VAL A 184 -3.78 19.64 8.04
C VAL A 184 -4.39 18.60 8.97
N PHE A 185 -3.68 17.53 9.30
CA PHE A 185 -4.15 16.49 10.23
C PHE A 185 -4.50 17.09 11.61
N HIS A 186 -3.62 17.90 12.19
CA HIS A 186 -3.89 18.54 13.47
C HIS A 186 -4.98 19.61 13.40
N THR A 187 -5.10 20.31 12.28
CA THR A 187 -6.19 21.28 12.06
C THR A 187 -7.53 20.57 11.95
N LEU A 188 -7.60 19.43 11.19
CA LEU A 188 -8.79 18.60 11.13
C LEU A 188 -9.22 18.12 12.53
N LYS A 189 -8.26 17.69 13.37
CA LYS A 189 -8.54 17.31 14.77
C LYS A 189 -9.19 18.43 15.57
N LYS A 190 -8.72 19.69 15.41
CA LYS A 190 -9.30 20.85 16.08
C LYS A 190 -10.73 21.11 15.59
N ILE A 191 -10.96 21.04 14.27
CA ILE A 191 -12.29 21.24 13.67
C ILE A 191 -13.26 20.17 14.18
N LEU A 192 -12.89 18.90 14.16
CA LEU A 192 -13.72 17.81 14.66
C LEU A 192 -14.09 18.01 16.15
N LYS A 193 -13.09 18.36 16.99
CA LYS A 193 -13.33 18.68 18.42
C LYS A 193 -14.30 19.83 18.60
N SER A 194 -14.14 20.93 17.83
CA SER A 194 -15.02 22.10 17.96
C SER A 194 -16.48 21.81 17.59
N LYS A 195 -16.69 20.79 16.75
CA LYS A 195 -18.02 20.30 16.37
C LYS A 195 -18.57 19.20 17.30
N GLY A 196 -17.84 18.83 18.36
CA GLY A 196 -18.21 17.74 19.27
C GLY A 196 -18.11 16.33 18.64
N LEU A 197 -17.35 16.20 17.56
CA LEU A 197 -17.15 14.94 16.85
C LEU A 197 -15.99 14.13 17.45
N ASN A 198 -16.04 12.80 17.27
CA ASN A 198 -15.01 11.88 17.75
C ASN A 198 -13.68 12.13 17.03
N THR A 199 -12.58 12.12 17.80
CA THR A 199 -11.20 12.23 17.29
C THR A 199 -10.34 11.02 17.62
N ALA A 200 -10.94 9.87 17.96
CA ALA A 200 -10.25 8.59 17.99
C ALA A 200 -9.80 8.21 16.57
N VAL A 201 -8.67 7.51 16.50
CA VAL A 201 -8.09 7.10 15.22
C VAL A 201 -8.36 5.61 14.96
N GLY A 202 -8.60 5.28 13.70
CA GLY A 202 -8.73 3.91 13.23
C GLY A 202 -7.39 3.18 13.08
N ASP A 203 -7.43 2.00 12.49
CA ASP A 203 -6.25 1.12 12.32
C ASP A 203 -5.12 1.75 11.52
N GLU A 204 -5.42 2.68 10.64
CA GLU A 204 -4.46 3.38 9.80
C GLU A 204 -4.12 4.80 10.26
N GLY A 205 -4.63 5.20 11.43
CA GLY A 205 -4.31 6.46 12.08
C GLY A 205 -5.18 7.66 11.68
N GLY A 206 -6.11 7.52 10.73
CA GLY A 206 -7.10 8.54 10.38
C GLY A 206 -8.23 8.63 11.41
N PHE A 207 -8.91 9.79 11.50
CA PHE A 207 -10.06 9.97 12.39
C PHE A 207 -11.28 9.21 11.88
N ALA A 208 -12.15 8.79 12.80
CA ALA A 208 -13.35 8.01 12.50
C ALA A 208 -14.63 8.67 13.09
N PRO A 209 -15.00 9.91 12.70
CA PRO A 209 -16.20 10.55 13.19
C PRO A 209 -17.47 10.01 12.51
N ASN A 210 -18.63 10.09 13.19
CA ASN A 210 -19.92 9.97 12.54
C ASN A 210 -20.25 11.27 11.80
N LEU A 211 -20.51 11.18 10.50
CA LEU A 211 -20.84 12.31 9.64
C LEU A 211 -22.15 12.05 8.90
N LYS A 212 -22.75 13.08 8.30
CA LYS A 212 -24.04 12.96 7.61
C LYS A 212 -23.93 12.32 6.23
N SER A 213 -22.78 12.47 5.57
CA SER A 213 -22.54 11.96 4.21
C SER A 213 -21.03 11.90 3.91
N ASN A 214 -20.68 11.18 2.84
CA ASN A 214 -19.32 11.16 2.30
C ASN A 214 -18.85 12.58 1.88
N GLU A 215 -19.77 13.40 1.36
CA GLU A 215 -19.45 14.77 0.96
C GLU A 215 -19.15 15.69 2.17
N GLU A 216 -19.78 15.47 3.33
CA GLU A 216 -19.42 16.20 4.55
C GLU A 216 -17.97 15.90 4.98
N ALA A 217 -17.51 14.67 4.85
CA ALA A 217 -16.10 14.32 5.10
C ALA A 217 -15.16 15.13 4.21
N ILE A 218 -15.42 15.17 2.90
CA ILE A 218 -14.64 15.95 1.94
C ILE A 218 -14.63 17.44 2.33
N ASN A 219 -15.77 18.01 2.67
CA ASN A 219 -15.89 19.42 3.05
C ASN A 219 -15.09 19.75 4.32
N LEU A 220 -15.07 18.87 5.32
CA LEU A 220 -14.26 19.04 6.54
C LEU A 220 -12.77 19.01 6.23
N ILE A 221 -12.33 18.15 5.33
CA ILE A 221 -10.93 18.07 4.88
C ILE A 221 -10.55 19.35 4.12
N ILE A 222 -11.39 19.81 3.20
CA ILE A 222 -11.17 21.08 2.48
C ILE A 222 -11.11 22.27 3.43
N GLN A 223 -11.96 22.29 4.46
CA GLN A 223 -11.90 23.30 5.53
C GLN A 223 -10.56 23.20 6.27
N ALA A 224 -10.12 22.02 6.65
CA ALA A 224 -8.87 21.81 7.36
C ALA A 224 -7.65 22.26 6.54
N ILE A 225 -7.62 21.97 5.23
CA ILE A 225 -6.56 22.42 4.31
C ILE A 225 -6.46 23.95 4.31
N ARG A 226 -7.62 24.65 4.17
CA ARG A 226 -7.67 26.12 4.16
C ARG A 226 -7.27 26.73 5.49
N GLU A 227 -7.78 26.21 6.61
CA GLU A 227 -7.45 26.71 7.95
C GLU A 227 -6.00 26.42 8.35
N ALA A 228 -5.36 25.39 7.77
CA ALA A 228 -3.93 25.13 7.92
C ALA A 228 -3.06 26.06 7.05
N GLY A 229 -3.66 26.93 6.22
CA GLY A 229 -2.96 27.92 5.40
C GLY A 229 -2.59 27.43 3.98
N TYR A 230 -3.10 26.27 3.56
CA TYR A 230 -2.84 25.69 2.23
C TYR A 230 -4.03 25.89 1.28
N THR A 231 -3.74 25.85 -0.03
CA THR A 231 -4.74 26.02 -1.08
C THR A 231 -5.15 24.66 -1.63
N PRO A 232 -6.44 24.21 -1.44
CA PRO A 232 -6.94 23.01 -2.08
C PRO A 232 -6.84 23.09 -3.62
N GLY A 233 -6.33 22.03 -4.24
CA GLY A 233 -6.16 21.97 -5.70
C GLY A 233 -4.91 22.66 -6.25
N LYS A 234 -4.11 23.29 -5.37
CA LYS A 234 -2.80 23.85 -5.72
C LYS A 234 -1.70 23.18 -4.91
N ASP A 235 -1.77 23.28 -3.60
CA ASP A 235 -0.77 22.74 -2.67
C ASP A 235 -1.13 21.30 -2.25
N ILE A 236 -2.39 21.07 -1.88
CA ILE A 236 -2.92 19.81 -1.40
C ILE A 236 -4.15 19.40 -2.21
N PHE A 237 -4.16 18.14 -2.62
CA PHE A 237 -5.23 17.48 -3.35
C PHE A 237 -5.85 16.38 -2.49
N LEU A 238 -6.91 15.76 -2.99
CA LEU A 238 -7.61 14.66 -2.34
C LEU A 238 -7.40 13.36 -3.10
N ALA A 239 -7.45 12.25 -2.37
CA ALA A 239 -7.64 10.92 -2.92
C ALA A 239 -8.68 10.16 -2.09
N LEU A 240 -9.36 9.23 -2.73
CA LEU A 240 -10.38 8.38 -2.12
C LEU A 240 -10.00 6.92 -2.32
N ASP A 241 -10.17 6.11 -1.29
CA ASP A 241 -10.28 4.66 -1.41
C ASP A 241 -11.71 4.29 -1.07
N VAL A 242 -12.43 3.79 -2.06
CA VAL A 242 -13.85 3.51 -1.93
C VAL A 242 -14.10 2.10 -1.39
N ALA A 243 -13.20 1.17 -1.70
CA ALA A 243 -13.33 -0.26 -1.38
C ALA A 243 -14.72 -0.81 -1.76
N ALA A 244 -15.17 -0.50 -2.98
CA ALA A 244 -16.56 -0.72 -3.41
C ALA A 244 -16.98 -2.20 -3.41
N SER A 245 -16.03 -3.14 -3.33
CA SER A 245 -16.30 -4.57 -3.14
C SER A 245 -17.04 -4.85 -1.83
N GLU A 246 -16.82 -4.04 -0.77
CA GLU A 246 -17.40 -4.24 0.56
C GLU A 246 -18.92 -3.98 0.59
N PHE A 247 -19.45 -3.17 -0.31
CA PHE A 247 -20.88 -2.88 -0.41
C PHE A 247 -21.52 -3.33 -1.74
N TYR A 248 -20.86 -4.25 -2.46
CA TYR A 248 -21.37 -4.82 -3.71
C TYR A 248 -22.07 -6.17 -3.50
N ASP A 249 -23.29 -6.29 -3.99
CA ASP A 249 -24.05 -7.53 -4.00
C ASP A 249 -24.83 -7.72 -5.31
N LYS A 250 -24.59 -8.85 -5.98
CA LYS A 250 -25.33 -9.32 -7.16
C LYS A 250 -25.63 -8.26 -8.23
N GLY A 251 -24.58 -7.54 -8.63
CA GLY A 251 -24.66 -6.53 -9.72
C GLY A 251 -25.10 -5.15 -9.26
N HIS A 252 -25.22 -4.90 -7.97
CA HIS A 252 -25.61 -3.61 -7.41
C HIS A 252 -24.73 -3.22 -6.22
N TYR A 253 -24.72 -1.93 -5.94
CA TYR A 253 -23.97 -1.33 -4.83
C TYR A 253 -24.95 -0.76 -3.79
N ALA A 254 -24.75 -1.05 -2.52
CA ALA A 254 -25.49 -0.42 -1.42
C ALA A 254 -24.77 0.88 -1.02
N PHE A 255 -25.09 1.99 -1.65
CA PHE A 255 -24.39 3.26 -1.49
C PHE A 255 -25.35 4.36 -1.01
N GLU A 256 -24.95 5.09 0.05
CA GLU A 256 -25.77 6.13 0.70
C GLU A 256 -27.21 5.66 1.01
N GLY A 257 -27.31 4.41 1.53
CA GLY A 257 -28.59 3.79 1.90
C GLY A 257 -29.49 3.40 0.72
N ARG A 258 -28.97 3.41 -0.51
CA ARG A 258 -29.71 3.08 -1.74
C ARG A 258 -29.03 1.93 -2.49
N LYS A 259 -29.85 1.17 -3.23
CA LYS A 259 -29.35 0.18 -4.18
C LYS A 259 -29.14 0.86 -5.53
N VAL A 260 -27.87 0.95 -5.97
CA VAL A 260 -27.48 1.69 -7.19
C VAL A 260 -26.67 0.81 -8.17
N SER A 261 -26.60 1.21 -9.44
CA SER A 261 -25.75 0.59 -10.48
C SER A 261 -24.33 1.17 -10.46
N HIS A 262 -23.41 0.52 -11.18
CA HIS A 262 -22.08 1.10 -11.40
C HIS A 262 -22.15 2.45 -12.13
N ASP A 263 -23.06 2.64 -13.07
CA ASP A 263 -23.21 3.94 -13.76
C ASP A 263 -23.53 5.08 -12.77
N HIS A 264 -24.38 4.81 -11.78
CA HIS A 264 -24.69 5.81 -10.74
C HIS A 264 -23.43 6.18 -9.93
N LEU A 265 -22.61 5.19 -9.53
CA LEU A 265 -21.34 5.45 -8.83
C LEU A 265 -20.37 6.25 -9.70
N ILE A 266 -20.26 5.90 -10.99
CA ILE A 266 -19.39 6.60 -11.95
C ILE A 266 -19.82 8.06 -12.08
N ASP A 267 -21.12 8.32 -12.19
CA ASP A 267 -21.67 9.69 -12.28
C ASP A 267 -21.47 10.46 -10.96
N TYR A 268 -21.60 9.80 -9.81
CA TYR A 268 -21.25 10.36 -8.50
C TYR A 268 -19.78 10.78 -8.45
N TYR A 269 -18.84 9.91 -8.84
CA TYR A 269 -17.42 10.25 -8.89
C TYR A 269 -17.14 11.39 -9.87
N GLY A 270 -17.80 11.39 -11.02
CA GLY A 270 -17.73 12.50 -11.99
C GLY A 270 -18.13 13.85 -11.38
N SER A 271 -19.18 13.86 -10.56
CA SER A 271 -19.63 15.04 -9.80
C SER A 271 -18.59 15.47 -8.75
N ILE A 272 -18.08 14.53 -7.96
CA ILE A 272 -17.07 14.79 -6.94
C ILE A 272 -15.78 15.37 -7.55
N ILE A 273 -15.27 14.78 -8.63
CA ILE A 273 -14.07 15.27 -9.34
C ILE A 273 -14.28 16.68 -9.90
N SER A 274 -15.50 17.00 -10.35
CA SER A 274 -15.82 18.33 -10.90
C SER A 274 -15.89 19.41 -9.81
N LYS A 275 -16.25 19.04 -8.59
CA LYS A 275 -16.49 19.95 -7.47
C LYS A 275 -15.27 20.11 -6.55
N TYR A 276 -14.47 19.06 -6.42
CA TYR A 276 -13.36 18.98 -5.47
C TYR A 276 -12.05 18.59 -6.18
N PRO A 277 -10.89 18.97 -5.66
CA PRO A 277 -9.59 18.68 -6.25
C PRO A 277 -9.15 17.23 -6.00
N VAL A 278 -9.94 16.26 -6.45
CA VAL A 278 -9.62 14.84 -6.33
C VAL A 278 -8.69 14.43 -7.46
N LEU A 279 -7.54 13.82 -7.13
CA LEU A 279 -6.54 13.33 -8.09
C LEU A 279 -6.54 11.81 -8.25
N SER A 280 -7.07 11.06 -7.27
CA SER A 280 -7.02 9.60 -7.28
C SER A 280 -8.28 9.01 -6.67
N ILE A 281 -8.78 7.92 -7.28
CA ILE A 281 -9.86 7.07 -6.76
C ILE A 281 -9.36 5.62 -6.85
N GLU A 282 -9.28 4.98 -5.71
CA GLU A 282 -8.93 3.57 -5.56
C GLU A 282 -10.21 2.76 -5.36
N ASP A 283 -10.26 1.59 -6.01
CA ASP A 283 -11.34 0.60 -5.94
C ASP A 283 -12.75 1.20 -5.96
N GLY A 284 -12.95 2.12 -6.93
CA GLY A 284 -14.23 2.81 -7.13
C GLY A 284 -15.37 1.87 -7.53
N LEU A 285 -15.06 0.65 -7.98
CA LEU A 285 -16.01 -0.41 -8.30
C LEU A 285 -15.49 -1.76 -7.80
N ALA A 286 -16.39 -2.73 -7.63
CA ALA A 286 -16.07 -4.06 -7.10
C ALA A 286 -15.07 -4.82 -7.99
N GLU A 287 -14.26 -5.70 -7.38
CA GLU A 287 -13.22 -6.52 -8.02
C GLU A 287 -13.74 -7.42 -9.17
N GLY A 288 -15.03 -7.73 -9.16
CA GLY A 288 -15.69 -8.55 -10.17
C GLY A 288 -16.38 -7.77 -11.29
N ASP A 289 -16.56 -6.46 -11.16
CA ASP A 289 -17.31 -5.61 -12.09
C ASP A 289 -16.42 -5.04 -13.20
N TRP A 290 -15.84 -5.93 -14.02
CA TRP A 290 -14.93 -5.57 -15.10
C TRP A 290 -15.56 -4.68 -16.19
N GLU A 291 -16.86 -4.79 -16.41
CA GLU A 291 -17.61 -3.96 -17.36
C GLU A 291 -17.74 -2.53 -16.83
N GLY A 292 -18.15 -2.39 -15.56
CA GLY A 292 -18.22 -1.10 -14.88
C GLY A 292 -16.85 -0.41 -14.83
N TRP A 293 -15.78 -1.15 -14.52
CA TRP A 293 -14.41 -0.63 -14.52
C TRP A 293 -13.98 -0.10 -15.89
N GLY A 294 -14.29 -0.83 -16.98
CA GLY A 294 -14.05 -0.37 -18.35
C GLY A 294 -14.78 0.95 -18.65
N THR A 295 -16.06 1.03 -18.26
CA THR A 295 -16.89 2.24 -18.40
C THR A 295 -16.34 3.40 -17.58
N MET A 296 -15.96 3.17 -16.31
CA MET A 296 -15.35 4.16 -15.43
C MET A 296 -14.06 4.71 -16.02
N THR A 297 -13.20 3.81 -16.51
CA THR A 297 -11.92 4.20 -17.12
C THR A 297 -12.12 5.07 -18.36
N ALA A 298 -13.06 4.70 -19.23
CA ALA A 298 -13.37 5.48 -20.42
C ALA A 298 -13.90 6.89 -20.09
N LYS A 299 -14.76 7.02 -19.06
CA LYS A 299 -15.38 8.30 -18.66
C LYS A 299 -14.44 9.19 -17.84
N LEU A 300 -13.66 8.63 -16.92
CA LEU A 300 -12.93 9.37 -15.89
C LEU A 300 -11.41 9.25 -15.98
N GLY A 301 -10.87 8.22 -16.63
CA GLY A 301 -9.44 7.87 -16.59
C GLY A 301 -8.49 8.92 -17.19
N LYS A 302 -8.98 9.90 -17.96
CA LYS A 302 -8.20 11.06 -18.43
C LYS A 302 -8.17 12.22 -17.43
N LYS A 303 -9.02 12.17 -16.39
CA LYS A 303 -9.19 13.26 -15.42
C LYS A 303 -8.59 12.94 -14.06
N VAL A 304 -8.59 11.66 -13.70
CA VAL A 304 -8.23 11.18 -12.37
C VAL A 304 -7.47 9.85 -12.47
N GLN A 305 -6.53 9.63 -11.55
CA GLN A 305 -5.89 8.33 -11.36
C GLN A 305 -6.95 7.34 -10.84
N LEU A 306 -7.14 6.24 -11.53
CA LEU A 306 -8.01 5.13 -11.16
C LEU A 306 -7.12 3.96 -10.73
N VAL A 307 -7.06 3.70 -9.43
CA VAL A 307 -6.17 2.70 -8.85
C VAL A 307 -6.94 1.40 -8.65
N GLY A 308 -6.43 0.33 -9.23
CA GLY A 308 -6.94 -1.02 -8.96
C GLY A 308 -6.14 -1.68 -7.84
N ASP A 309 -6.79 -1.98 -6.71
CA ASP A 309 -6.27 -2.82 -5.62
C ASP A 309 -6.86 -4.23 -5.72
N ASP A 310 -8.06 -4.46 -5.24
CA ASP A 310 -8.71 -5.79 -5.23
C ASP A 310 -8.89 -6.39 -6.62
N ILE A 311 -9.07 -5.55 -7.64
CA ILE A 311 -9.22 -6.03 -9.01
C ILE A 311 -7.94 -6.65 -9.57
N PHE A 312 -6.75 -6.22 -9.11
CA PHE A 312 -5.45 -6.68 -9.62
C PHE A 312 -4.65 -7.49 -8.61
N VAL A 313 -4.80 -7.22 -7.30
CA VAL A 313 -4.11 -7.88 -6.17
C VAL A 313 -2.61 -8.04 -6.37
N THR A 314 -1.94 -7.04 -6.97
CA THR A 314 -0.52 -7.07 -7.34
C THR A 314 -0.12 -8.27 -8.23
N ASN A 315 -1.09 -8.97 -8.81
CA ASN A 315 -0.87 -10.19 -9.60
C ASN A 315 -0.66 -9.86 -11.08
N THR A 316 0.52 -10.17 -11.61
CA THR A 316 0.92 -9.84 -13.00
C THR A 316 -0.03 -10.42 -14.04
N LYS A 317 -0.50 -11.66 -13.87
CA LYS A 317 -1.43 -12.32 -14.82
C LYS A 317 -2.80 -11.64 -14.86
N ILE A 318 -3.30 -11.21 -13.70
CA ILE A 318 -4.57 -10.49 -13.60
C ILE A 318 -4.41 -9.08 -14.14
N PHE A 319 -3.28 -8.45 -13.82
CA PHE A 319 -2.97 -7.09 -14.26
C PHE A 319 -2.77 -7.01 -15.78
N GLU A 320 -2.09 -7.98 -16.40
CA GLU A 320 -1.97 -8.11 -17.85
C GLU A 320 -3.35 -8.08 -18.54
N LYS A 321 -4.30 -8.88 -18.03
CA LYS A 321 -5.68 -8.86 -18.50
C LYS A 321 -6.35 -7.47 -18.32
N GLY A 322 -6.02 -6.75 -17.24
CA GLY A 322 -6.50 -5.38 -17.01
C GLY A 322 -5.97 -4.40 -18.04
N ILE A 323 -4.69 -4.50 -18.37
CA ILE A 323 -4.03 -3.70 -19.41
C ILE A 323 -4.66 -3.95 -20.78
N GLU A 324 -4.84 -5.22 -21.17
CA GLU A 324 -5.48 -5.61 -22.44
C GLU A 324 -6.89 -5.03 -22.56
N LYS A 325 -7.67 -5.04 -21.47
CA LYS A 325 -9.03 -4.53 -21.40
C LYS A 325 -9.10 -3.02 -21.14
N LYS A 326 -7.97 -2.35 -20.95
CA LYS A 326 -7.89 -0.90 -20.63
C LYS A 326 -8.69 -0.54 -19.38
N VAL A 327 -8.57 -1.34 -18.34
CA VAL A 327 -9.23 -1.19 -17.05
C VAL A 327 -8.29 -0.50 -16.07
N ALA A 328 -8.76 0.54 -15.38
CA ALA A 328 -7.95 1.43 -14.53
C ALA A 328 -6.85 2.18 -15.33
N ASN A 329 -5.99 2.90 -14.63
CA ASN A 329 -4.79 3.53 -15.19
C ASN A 329 -3.65 3.59 -14.15
N SER A 330 -3.84 2.89 -13.03
CA SER A 330 -2.88 2.73 -11.94
C SER A 330 -3.12 1.40 -11.23
N ILE A 331 -2.08 0.86 -10.62
CA ILE A 331 -2.15 -0.34 -9.78
C ILE A 331 -1.67 -0.02 -8.37
N LEU A 332 -2.34 -0.57 -7.36
CA LEU A 332 -1.84 -0.61 -5.99
C LEU A 332 -0.89 -1.79 -5.83
N ILE A 333 0.24 -1.57 -5.20
CA ILE A 333 1.30 -2.57 -4.99
C ILE A 333 1.39 -2.91 -3.52
N LYS A 334 1.03 -4.12 -3.16
CA LYS A 334 1.12 -4.70 -1.83
C LYS A 334 1.95 -5.99 -1.88
N LEU A 335 3.15 -5.96 -1.31
CA LEU A 335 4.11 -7.08 -1.38
C LEU A 335 3.51 -8.43 -0.96
N ASN A 336 2.69 -8.44 0.09
CA ASN A 336 2.11 -9.68 0.61
C ASN A 336 0.93 -10.21 -0.21
N GLN A 337 0.33 -9.43 -1.12
CA GLN A 337 -0.71 -9.91 -2.03
C GLN A 337 -0.15 -10.88 -3.09
N ILE A 338 1.13 -10.76 -3.42
CA ILE A 338 1.81 -11.64 -4.38
C ILE A 338 2.85 -12.54 -3.71
N GLY A 339 3.63 -12.06 -2.74
CA GLY A 339 4.41 -12.87 -1.80
C GLY A 339 5.90 -13.02 -2.10
N THR A 340 6.46 -12.34 -3.12
CA THR A 340 7.91 -12.20 -3.32
C THR A 340 8.28 -10.78 -3.76
N LEU A 341 9.52 -10.39 -3.53
CA LEU A 341 10.05 -9.12 -4.06
C LEU A 341 10.13 -9.15 -5.59
N THR A 342 10.59 -10.25 -6.18
CA THR A 342 10.73 -10.40 -7.64
C THR A 342 9.39 -10.19 -8.34
N GLU A 343 8.32 -10.90 -7.95
CA GLU A 343 7.00 -10.73 -8.57
C GLU A 343 6.43 -9.32 -8.35
N THR A 344 6.77 -8.69 -7.21
CA THR A 344 6.39 -7.30 -6.94
C THR A 344 7.07 -6.32 -7.90
N LEU A 345 8.37 -6.49 -8.14
CA LEU A 345 9.13 -5.68 -9.11
C LEU A 345 8.62 -5.89 -10.54
N ASP A 346 8.28 -7.12 -10.90
CA ASP A 346 7.68 -7.43 -12.21
C ASP A 346 6.34 -6.70 -12.41
N ALA A 347 5.49 -6.65 -11.39
CA ALA A 347 4.21 -5.92 -11.45
C ALA A 347 4.42 -4.40 -11.62
N ILE A 348 5.41 -3.82 -10.93
CA ILE A 348 5.76 -2.40 -11.05
C ILE A 348 6.31 -2.09 -12.44
N GLU A 349 7.19 -2.93 -12.97
CA GLU A 349 7.75 -2.77 -14.32
C GLU A 349 6.68 -2.92 -15.40
N MET A 350 5.77 -3.89 -15.25
CA MET A 350 4.62 -4.07 -16.14
C MET A 350 3.73 -2.80 -16.13
N ALA A 351 3.46 -2.21 -14.98
CA ALA A 351 2.71 -0.97 -14.87
C ALA A 351 3.40 0.16 -15.66
N ARG A 352 4.69 0.37 -15.42
CA ARG A 352 5.49 1.41 -16.05
C ARG A 352 5.51 1.28 -17.58
N THR A 353 5.72 0.08 -18.09
CA THR A 353 5.77 -0.18 -19.54
C THR A 353 4.42 -0.04 -20.23
N ALA A 354 3.33 -0.33 -19.51
CA ALA A 354 1.97 -0.14 -20.01
C ALA A 354 1.44 1.30 -19.86
N GLY A 355 2.23 2.21 -19.29
CA GLY A 355 1.80 3.61 -19.06
C GLY A 355 0.88 3.79 -17.86
N TYR A 356 0.78 2.79 -16.98
CA TYR A 356 0.09 2.88 -15.69
C TYR A 356 1.04 3.45 -14.62
N THR A 357 0.50 4.19 -13.67
CA THR A 357 1.23 4.50 -12.44
C THR A 357 1.15 3.33 -11.45
N ALA A 358 2.10 3.25 -10.53
CA ALA A 358 2.06 2.31 -9.42
C ALA A 358 2.08 3.09 -8.09
N VAL A 359 1.25 2.68 -7.15
CA VAL A 359 1.20 3.25 -5.80
C VAL A 359 1.68 2.17 -4.83
N ILE A 360 2.82 2.39 -4.17
CA ILE A 360 3.30 1.45 -3.14
C ILE A 360 2.45 1.61 -1.88
N SER A 361 1.94 0.50 -1.37
CA SER A 361 0.95 0.54 -0.29
C SER A 361 1.34 -0.33 0.91
N HIS A 362 0.95 0.16 2.08
CA HIS A 362 0.88 -0.59 3.33
C HIS A 362 -0.29 -1.57 3.34
N ARG A 363 -0.46 -2.26 4.48
CA ARG A 363 -1.69 -3.00 4.82
C ARG A 363 -2.28 -2.45 6.12
N SER A 364 -3.53 -2.84 6.41
CA SER A 364 -4.21 -2.44 7.67
C SER A 364 -3.49 -2.97 8.92
N GLY A 365 -2.93 -4.19 8.88
CA GLY A 365 -2.03 -4.72 9.90
C GLY A 365 -0.57 -4.54 9.48
N GLU A 366 0.09 -3.52 10.04
CA GLU A 366 1.47 -3.18 9.76
C GLU A 366 2.41 -3.56 10.90
N THR A 367 3.69 -3.53 10.60
CA THR A 367 4.80 -3.66 11.55
C THR A 367 5.67 -2.42 11.49
N GLU A 368 6.76 -2.38 12.25
CA GLU A 368 7.76 -1.31 12.19
C GLU A 368 8.64 -1.36 10.92
N ASP A 369 8.49 -2.39 10.09
CA ASP A 369 9.24 -2.57 8.84
C ASP A 369 8.97 -1.42 7.87
N THR A 370 10.03 -0.86 7.29
CA THR A 370 9.97 0.32 6.40
C THR A 370 10.24 0.00 4.94
N THR A 371 10.29 -1.27 4.56
CA THR A 371 10.64 -1.72 3.19
C THR A 371 9.86 -0.99 2.11
N ILE A 372 8.57 -0.73 2.33
CA ILE A 372 7.73 -0.04 1.33
C ILE A 372 8.17 1.40 1.05
N ALA A 373 8.79 2.08 2.02
CA ALA A 373 9.36 3.41 1.82
C ALA A 373 10.58 3.34 0.90
N ASP A 374 11.51 2.42 1.17
CA ASP A 374 12.68 2.17 0.33
C ASP A 374 12.25 1.70 -1.08
N LEU A 375 11.26 0.80 -1.19
CA LEU A 375 10.74 0.29 -2.46
C LEU A 375 10.15 1.41 -3.34
N ALA A 376 9.38 2.33 -2.75
CA ALA A 376 8.80 3.44 -3.49
C ALA A 376 9.86 4.33 -4.16
N VAL A 377 10.96 4.59 -3.45
CA VAL A 377 12.09 5.36 -3.99
C VAL A 377 12.92 4.51 -4.95
N ALA A 378 13.18 3.24 -4.64
CA ALA A 378 13.92 2.31 -5.49
C ALA A 378 13.32 2.24 -6.90
N CYS A 379 12.02 2.08 -7.00
CA CYS A 379 11.31 1.95 -8.27
C CYS A 379 10.88 3.28 -8.89
N ASN A 380 11.16 4.43 -8.22
CA ASN A 380 10.71 5.76 -8.65
C ASN A 380 9.21 5.82 -8.97
N THR A 381 8.37 5.12 -8.20
CA THR A 381 6.93 5.01 -8.48
C THR A 381 6.19 6.33 -8.35
N GLY A 382 6.70 7.24 -7.54
CA GLY A 382 6.17 8.58 -7.36
C GLY A 382 5.00 8.69 -6.39
N PHE A 383 4.45 7.58 -5.89
CA PHE A 383 3.32 7.59 -4.94
C PHE A 383 3.49 6.50 -3.87
N ILE A 384 3.07 6.82 -2.64
CA ILE A 384 3.01 5.89 -1.52
C ILE A 384 1.74 6.10 -0.70
N LYS A 385 1.04 5.01 -0.37
CA LYS A 385 -0.10 4.97 0.52
C LYS A 385 0.32 4.23 1.79
N THR A 386 0.54 4.94 2.91
CA THR A 386 1.05 4.33 4.13
C THR A 386 0.37 4.83 5.41
N GLY A 387 -0.93 5.12 5.29
CA GLY A 387 -1.77 5.53 6.40
C GLY A 387 -1.62 7.01 6.77
N SER A 388 -2.00 7.34 7.98
CA SER A 388 -2.04 8.70 8.49
C SER A 388 -0.74 9.12 9.17
N LEU A 389 -0.77 10.32 9.74
CA LEU A 389 0.30 10.95 10.53
C LEU A 389 0.20 10.64 12.04
N ALA A 390 -0.40 9.50 12.34
CA ALA A 390 -0.54 8.92 13.67
C ALA A 390 -0.31 7.42 13.61
N ARG A 391 0.06 6.80 14.75
CA ARG A 391 0.48 5.40 14.93
C ARG A 391 1.91 5.17 14.41
N SER A 392 2.76 4.63 15.28
CA SER A 392 4.21 4.54 15.06
C SER A 392 4.58 3.76 13.81
N GLU A 393 3.88 2.68 13.52
CA GLU A 393 4.11 1.83 12.36
C GLU A 393 3.81 2.53 11.01
N ARG A 394 2.96 3.55 11.01
CA ARG A 394 2.71 4.40 9.82
C ARG A 394 3.80 5.47 9.72
N VAL A 395 4.02 6.19 10.81
CA VAL A 395 5.00 7.28 10.89
C VAL A 395 6.43 6.78 10.62
N ALA A 396 6.76 5.54 10.95
CA ALA A 396 8.07 4.94 10.65
C ALA A 396 8.42 5.02 9.15
N LYS A 397 7.44 4.78 8.25
CA LYS A 397 7.64 4.86 6.80
C LYS A 397 7.91 6.30 6.34
N TYR A 398 7.19 7.28 6.90
CA TYR A 398 7.43 8.71 6.63
C TYR A 398 8.79 9.15 7.14
N ASN A 399 9.17 8.75 8.36
CA ASN A 399 10.48 9.06 8.90
C ASN A 399 11.62 8.44 8.05
N ARG A 400 11.41 7.21 7.52
CA ARG A 400 12.38 6.59 6.60
C ARG A 400 12.51 7.40 5.31
N LEU A 401 11.43 7.93 4.76
CA LEU A 401 11.48 8.78 3.56
C LEU A 401 12.20 10.10 3.80
N LEU A 402 12.08 10.71 5.01
CA LEU A 402 12.90 11.89 5.38
C LEU A 402 14.39 11.56 5.40
N VAL A 403 14.78 10.42 5.97
CA VAL A 403 16.18 9.96 5.95
C VAL A 403 16.67 9.74 4.51
N ILE A 404 15.85 9.11 3.66
CA ILE A 404 16.20 8.92 2.24
C ILE A 404 16.35 10.28 1.52
N GLU A 405 15.48 11.25 1.80
CA GLU A 405 15.59 12.60 1.22
C GLU A 405 16.90 13.27 1.64
N GLU A 406 17.31 13.15 2.91
CA GLU A 406 18.58 13.64 3.41
C GLU A 406 19.78 12.92 2.75
N GLU A 407 19.75 11.59 2.65
CA GLU A 407 20.78 10.78 1.98
C GLU A 407 20.95 11.14 0.49
N LEU A 408 19.86 11.49 -0.19
CA LEU A 408 19.88 11.92 -1.60
C LEU A 408 20.31 13.38 -1.78
N ALA A 409 20.12 14.22 -0.78
CA ALA A 409 20.45 15.64 -0.78
C ALA A 409 19.93 16.35 -2.06
N GLU A 410 20.76 17.07 -2.79
CA GLU A 410 20.39 17.81 -4.01
C GLU A 410 19.93 16.90 -5.17
N SER A 411 20.18 15.58 -5.11
CA SER A 411 19.71 14.63 -6.12
C SER A 411 18.27 14.16 -5.89
N ALA A 412 17.69 14.46 -4.72
CA ALA A 412 16.30 14.13 -4.43
C ALA A 412 15.34 14.82 -5.39
N VAL A 413 14.36 14.08 -5.88
CA VAL A 413 13.35 14.60 -6.82
C VAL A 413 11.96 14.34 -6.25
N TYR A 414 11.21 15.42 -6.00
CA TYR A 414 9.79 15.33 -5.65
C TYR A 414 8.96 15.80 -6.85
N ARG A 415 8.32 14.84 -7.55
CA ARG A 415 7.60 15.16 -8.80
C ARG A 415 6.24 15.81 -8.56
N GLY A 416 5.67 15.64 -7.36
CA GLY A 416 4.35 16.15 -7.06
C GLY A 416 3.32 15.66 -8.09
N ARG A 417 2.41 16.54 -8.51
CA ARG A 417 1.40 16.24 -9.53
C ARG A 417 1.98 15.75 -10.87
N LYS A 418 3.22 16.12 -11.21
CA LYS A 418 3.85 15.67 -12.45
C LYS A 418 4.11 14.17 -12.50
N GLY A 419 4.07 13.49 -11.33
CA GLY A 419 4.13 12.03 -11.22
C GLY A 419 2.93 11.31 -11.85
N LEU A 420 1.79 11.99 -12.05
CA LEU A 420 0.61 11.44 -12.71
C LEU A 420 0.76 11.48 -14.24
N TYR A 421 1.77 10.80 -14.78
CA TYR A 421 2.04 10.76 -16.21
C TYR A 421 0.97 10.02 -17.02
N ASN A 422 0.17 9.18 -16.38
CA ASN A 422 -0.97 8.46 -16.93
C ASN A 422 -2.19 9.36 -17.26
N LEU A 423 -2.19 10.62 -16.82
CA LEU A 423 -3.24 11.61 -17.08
C LEU A 423 -2.87 12.61 -18.19
N ARG A 424 -1.84 12.34 -18.99
CA ARG A 424 -1.36 13.21 -20.07
C ARG A 424 -1.99 12.85 -21.43
#